data_f3b547f8d7b5d2157dff551b09240eee
#
_entry.id   f3b547f8d7b5d2157dff551b09240eee
#
_cell.length_a   1.000
_cell.length_b   1.000
_cell.length_c   1.000
_cell.angle_alpha   90.00
_cell.angle_beta   90.00
_cell.angle_gamma   90.00
#
_symmetry.space_group_name_H-M   'P 1'
#
loop_
_entity.id
_entity.type
_entity.pdbx_description
1 polymer ?
#
loop_
_entity_poly.entity_id
_entity_poly.type
_entity_poly.pdbx_seq_one_letter_code
_entity_poly.pdbx_strand_id
1 'polypeptide(L)'
;SYFQIADQIVQMDKYVPKEITELAKKAAADYPALKFPEEKPKEPSYDRKVRRNPGIRQKGRVKLKTMGRDAIMIGHETIDLRYVEQLVDSEQLNTLGQIVRFLEEEVFDGKKTLGQAVEQAEKLLDKRGPAGMCEGNIVPGNLARPRIQEIYACMNRYRKLGTDRKERG
;
A
#
# COMPACT_ATOMS: atom_id res chain seq x y z
N SER A 1 26.73 -11.42 14.08
CA SER A 1 26.06 -10.19 14.58
C SER A 1 25.22 -9.58 13.49
N TYR A 2 23.97 -9.17 13.79
CA TYR A 2 23.10 -8.46 12.84
C TYR A 2 23.65 -7.10 12.39
N PHE A 3 24.59 -6.55 13.13
CA PHE A 3 25.24 -5.28 12.77
C PHE A 3 25.96 -5.32 11.42
N GLN A 4 26.40 -6.51 10.98
CA GLN A 4 27.10 -6.66 9.71
C GLN A 4 26.20 -6.38 8.48
N ILE A 5 24.87 -6.61 8.62
CA ILE A 5 23.89 -6.53 7.53
C ILE A 5 22.93 -5.35 7.63
N ALA A 6 22.96 -4.63 8.76
CA ALA A 6 22.07 -3.50 8.98
C ALA A 6 22.52 -2.28 8.14
N ASP A 7 21.59 -1.64 7.45
CA ASP A 7 21.83 -0.40 6.72
C ASP A 7 22.02 0.77 7.68
N GLN A 8 21.24 0.79 8.76
CA GLN A 8 21.30 1.81 9.78
C GLN A 8 21.17 1.18 11.17
N ILE A 9 21.99 1.66 12.12
CA ILE A 9 21.99 1.22 13.52
C ILE A 9 21.85 2.44 14.41
N VAL A 10 20.80 2.46 15.20
CA VAL A 10 20.49 3.53 16.16
C VAL A 10 20.55 2.97 17.58
N GLN A 11 21.37 3.56 18.42
CA GLN A 11 21.45 3.29 19.85
C GLN A 11 20.55 4.28 20.60
N MET A 12 19.74 3.78 21.51
CA MET A 12 19.04 4.63 22.50
C MET A 12 19.88 4.75 23.75
N ASP A 13 20.33 5.96 24.06
CA ASP A 13 21.07 6.27 25.29
C ASP A 13 20.30 7.32 26.08
N LYS A 14 19.75 6.95 27.24
CA LYS A 14 18.94 7.83 28.10
C LYS A 14 17.82 8.56 27.32
N TYR A 15 17.08 7.82 26.49
CA TYR A 15 16.00 8.30 25.60
C TYR A 15 16.47 9.23 24.46
N VAL A 16 17.78 9.37 24.23
CA VAL A 16 18.32 10.10 23.09
C VAL A 16 18.77 9.10 22.01
N PRO A 17 18.23 9.16 20.79
CA PRO A 17 18.70 8.32 19.68
C PRO A 17 20.06 8.82 19.17
N LYS A 18 21.01 7.89 19.01
CA LYS A 18 22.34 8.14 18.44
C LYS A 18 22.55 7.19 17.27
N GLU A 19 22.89 7.73 16.13
CA GLU A 19 23.29 6.94 14.97
C GLU A 19 24.70 6.40 15.23
N ILE A 20 24.88 5.07 15.19
CA ILE A 20 26.15 4.40 15.50
C ILE A 20 26.54 3.34 14.46
N THR A 21 26.04 3.40 13.24
CA THR A 21 26.23 2.36 12.20
C THR A 21 27.69 2.01 11.99
N GLU A 22 28.56 3.00 11.80
CA GLU A 22 30.01 2.79 11.57
C GLU A 22 30.67 2.16 12.80
N LEU A 23 30.38 2.65 13.99
CA LEU A 23 30.95 2.12 15.24
C LEU A 23 30.51 0.66 15.44
N ALA A 24 29.23 0.35 15.25
CA ALA A 24 28.71 -1.00 15.43
C ALA A 24 29.25 -1.97 14.38
N LYS A 25 29.38 -1.56 13.12
CA LYS A 25 29.99 -2.37 12.06
C LYS A 25 31.48 -2.65 12.34
N LYS A 26 32.21 -1.66 12.82
CA LYS A 26 33.59 -1.84 13.22
C LYS A 26 33.74 -2.82 14.38
N ALA A 27 32.92 -2.70 15.41
CA ALA A 27 32.90 -3.65 16.52
C ALA A 27 32.47 -5.06 16.10
N ALA A 28 31.62 -5.18 15.08
CA ALA A 28 31.18 -6.47 14.54
C ALA A 28 32.24 -7.15 13.65
N ALA A 29 33.26 -6.44 13.19
CA ALA A 29 34.29 -7.00 12.32
C ALA A 29 35.14 -8.08 13.04
N ASP A 30 35.26 -8.01 14.37
CA ASP A 30 35.97 -8.99 15.17
C ASP A 30 35.20 -10.31 15.36
N TYR A 31 33.96 -10.41 14.90
CA TYR A 31 33.14 -11.58 15.02
C TYR A 31 32.99 -12.31 13.69
N PRO A 32 32.78 -13.64 13.71
CA PRO A 32 32.55 -14.41 12.47
C PRO A 32 31.42 -13.81 11.64
N ALA A 33 31.63 -13.71 10.33
CA ALA A 33 30.60 -13.25 9.42
C ALA A 33 29.40 -14.20 9.44
N LEU A 34 28.19 -13.61 9.39
CA LEU A 34 26.98 -14.40 9.24
C LEU A 34 26.98 -15.06 7.85
N LYS A 35 26.75 -16.38 7.84
CA LYS A 35 26.55 -17.11 6.59
C LYS A 35 25.11 -16.90 6.16
N PHE A 36 24.91 -16.24 5.04
CA PHE A 36 23.60 -16.07 4.41
C PHE A 36 23.43 -17.10 3.29
N PRO A 37 22.20 -17.52 3.00
CA PRO A 37 21.92 -18.25 1.77
C PRO A 37 22.41 -17.44 0.56
N GLU A 38 23.04 -18.08 -0.40
CA GLU A 38 23.51 -17.43 -1.64
C GLU A 38 22.34 -16.89 -2.48
N GLU A 39 21.15 -17.48 -2.33
CA GLU A 39 19.96 -17.04 -3.01
C GLU A 39 19.38 -15.79 -2.34
N LYS A 40 19.44 -14.68 -3.05
CA LYS A 40 18.71 -13.48 -2.66
C LYS A 40 17.21 -13.74 -2.69
N PRO A 41 16.44 -13.28 -1.70
CA PRO A 41 14.98 -13.33 -1.77
C PRO A 41 14.51 -12.72 -3.10
N LYS A 42 13.62 -13.41 -3.79
CA LYS A 42 13.01 -12.83 -5.01
C LYS A 42 12.24 -11.58 -4.62
N GLU A 43 12.60 -10.47 -5.25
CA GLU A 43 11.82 -9.24 -5.06
C GLU A 43 10.36 -9.48 -5.45
N PRO A 44 9.40 -8.95 -4.68
CA PRO A 44 8.00 -9.07 -5.05
C PRO A 44 7.78 -8.36 -6.38
N SER A 45 7.21 -9.08 -7.35
CA SER A 45 6.85 -8.52 -8.64
C SER A 45 5.48 -7.85 -8.55
N TYR A 46 5.42 -6.57 -8.89
CA TYR A 46 4.17 -5.81 -9.06
C TYR A 46 3.72 -5.77 -10.54
N ASP A 47 4.26 -6.65 -11.40
CA ASP A 47 4.01 -6.68 -12.84
C ASP A 47 2.64 -7.23 -13.21
N ARG A 48 1.84 -7.70 -12.24
CA ARG A 48 0.48 -8.15 -12.50
C ARG A 48 -0.35 -7.02 -13.11
N LYS A 49 -0.88 -7.27 -14.30
CA LYS A 49 -1.81 -6.35 -14.95
C LYS A 49 -3.14 -6.37 -14.21
N VAL A 50 -3.74 -5.20 -14.08
CA VAL A 50 -4.99 -5.00 -13.34
C VAL A 50 -6.09 -4.53 -14.26
N ARG A 51 -7.28 -5.10 -14.08
CA ARG A 51 -8.49 -4.76 -14.83
C ARG A 51 -9.66 -4.50 -13.89
N ARG A 52 -10.63 -3.76 -14.37
CA ARG A 52 -11.86 -3.48 -13.62
C ARG A 52 -12.54 -4.77 -13.18
N ASN A 53 -13.07 -4.74 -11.98
CA ASN A 53 -14.01 -5.76 -11.52
C ASN A 53 -15.37 -5.51 -12.19
N PRO A 54 -15.88 -6.40 -13.06
CA PRO A 54 -17.14 -6.19 -13.76
C PRO A 54 -18.35 -6.09 -12.83
N GLY A 55 -18.27 -6.68 -11.62
CA GLY A 55 -19.33 -6.67 -10.61
C GLY A 55 -19.35 -5.46 -9.70
N ILE A 56 -18.44 -4.48 -9.88
CA ILE A 56 -18.30 -3.37 -8.93
C ILE A 56 -19.42 -2.33 -9.05
N ARG A 57 -19.97 -2.16 -10.25
CA ARG A 57 -21.03 -1.17 -10.52
C ARG A 57 -22.42 -1.72 -10.19
N GLN A 58 -23.18 -0.96 -9.42
CA GLN A 58 -24.57 -1.19 -9.14
C GLN A 58 -25.41 -0.03 -9.70
N LYS A 59 -26.32 -0.31 -10.61
CA LYS A 59 -27.17 0.72 -11.26
C LYS A 59 -26.32 1.90 -11.82
N GLY A 60 -25.20 1.59 -12.47
CA GLY A 60 -24.33 2.57 -13.12
C GLY A 60 -23.34 3.32 -12.20
N ARG A 61 -23.39 3.09 -10.89
CA ARG A 61 -22.50 3.74 -9.90
C ARG A 61 -21.73 2.72 -9.07
N VAL A 62 -20.54 3.09 -8.65
CA VAL A 62 -19.77 2.32 -7.67
C VAL A 62 -20.22 2.77 -6.28
N LYS A 63 -20.88 1.86 -5.55
CA LYS A 63 -21.22 2.11 -4.14
C LYS A 63 -19.99 1.92 -3.29
N LEU A 64 -19.64 2.97 -2.55
CA LEU A 64 -18.53 2.98 -1.61
C LEU A 64 -19.03 3.25 -0.21
N LYS A 65 -18.61 2.44 0.76
CA LYS A 65 -18.86 2.65 2.18
C LYS A 65 -17.63 2.20 2.98
N THR A 66 -17.21 2.99 3.94
CA THR A 66 -16.18 2.65 4.90
C THR A 66 -16.79 2.24 6.25
N MET A 67 -16.16 1.30 6.94
CA MET A 67 -16.59 0.80 8.24
C MET A 67 -15.48 1.07 9.26
N GLY A 68 -15.53 2.24 9.89
CA GLY A 68 -14.53 2.69 10.84
C GLY A 68 -13.11 2.65 10.25
N ARG A 69 -12.20 1.91 10.89
CA ARG A 69 -10.84 1.63 10.42
C ARG A 69 -10.65 0.21 9.88
N ASP A 70 -11.73 -0.56 9.79
CA ASP A 70 -11.64 -2.00 9.63
C ASP A 70 -11.83 -2.48 8.20
N ALA A 71 -12.70 -1.82 7.43
CA ALA A 71 -13.01 -2.33 6.11
C ALA A 71 -13.55 -1.26 5.14
N ILE A 72 -13.35 -1.52 3.86
CA ILE A 72 -13.94 -0.79 2.75
C ILE A 72 -14.90 -1.73 2.04
N MET A 73 -16.16 -1.32 1.91
CA MET A 73 -17.13 -1.97 1.03
C MET A 73 -17.16 -1.21 -0.30
N ILE A 74 -16.93 -1.93 -1.40
CA ILE A 74 -16.99 -1.39 -2.75
C ILE A 74 -17.84 -2.30 -3.64
N GLY A 75 -18.96 -1.78 -4.12
CA GLY A 75 -19.96 -2.62 -4.75
C GLY A 75 -20.53 -3.66 -3.79
N HIS A 76 -20.27 -4.94 -4.07
CA HIS A 76 -20.61 -6.09 -3.22
C HIS A 76 -19.38 -6.68 -2.49
N GLU A 77 -18.20 -6.11 -2.68
CA GLU A 77 -16.97 -6.63 -2.14
C GLU A 77 -16.57 -5.91 -0.85
N THR A 78 -15.99 -6.66 0.06
CA THR A 78 -15.42 -6.12 1.30
C THR A 78 -13.91 -6.32 1.30
N ILE A 79 -13.18 -5.23 1.46
CA ILE A 79 -11.73 -5.22 1.64
C ILE A 79 -11.48 -5.12 3.14
N ASP A 80 -11.01 -6.20 3.75
CA ASP A 80 -10.72 -6.26 5.19
C ASP A 80 -9.34 -5.68 5.48
N LEU A 81 -9.30 -4.62 6.26
CA LEU A 81 -8.09 -3.87 6.62
C LEU A 81 -7.79 -3.87 8.12
N ARG A 82 -8.50 -4.66 8.94
CA ARG A 82 -8.37 -4.69 10.41
C ARG A 82 -6.94 -4.88 10.91
N TYR A 83 -6.13 -5.61 10.15
CA TYR A 83 -4.75 -5.91 10.53
C TYR A 83 -3.72 -5.06 9.79
N VAL A 84 -4.12 -3.92 9.24
CA VAL A 84 -3.20 -2.90 8.72
C VAL A 84 -2.98 -1.87 9.83
N GLU A 85 -2.04 -2.17 10.72
CA GLU A 85 -1.80 -1.41 11.96
C GLU A 85 -1.47 0.07 11.70
N GLN A 86 -0.93 0.38 10.52
CA GLN A 86 -0.56 1.73 10.12
C GLN A 86 -1.77 2.61 9.76
N LEU A 87 -2.95 2.03 9.63
CA LEU A 87 -4.21 2.77 9.49
C LEU A 87 -4.68 3.22 10.87
N VAL A 88 -4.19 4.37 11.32
CA VAL A 88 -4.46 4.91 12.66
C VAL A 88 -5.75 5.71 12.72
N ASP A 89 -6.25 6.19 11.57
CA ASP A 89 -7.43 7.04 11.48
C ASP A 89 -8.43 6.53 10.42
N SER A 90 -9.73 6.68 10.71
CA SER A 90 -10.81 6.39 9.77
C SER A 90 -10.77 7.29 8.52
N GLU A 91 -10.18 8.48 8.62
CA GLU A 91 -10.01 9.40 7.50
C GLU A 91 -9.04 8.87 6.44
N GLN A 92 -7.99 8.12 6.85
CA GLN A 92 -7.12 7.41 5.92
C GLN A 92 -7.90 6.32 5.18
N LEU A 93 -8.79 5.60 5.88
CA LEU A 93 -9.63 4.58 5.28
C LEU A 93 -10.61 5.17 4.26
N ASN A 94 -11.20 6.33 4.59
CA ASN A 94 -12.08 7.05 3.67
C ASN A 94 -11.35 7.42 2.38
N THR A 95 -10.12 7.92 2.47
CA THR A 95 -9.30 8.23 1.30
C THR A 95 -8.92 6.96 0.53
N LEU A 96 -8.55 5.86 1.21
CA LEU A 96 -8.29 4.58 0.55
C LEU A 96 -9.51 4.10 -0.25
N GLY A 97 -10.70 4.22 0.31
CA GLY A 97 -11.94 3.91 -0.41
C GLY A 97 -12.09 4.72 -1.70
N GLN A 98 -11.83 6.02 -1.65
CA GLN A 98 -11.87 6.87 -2.85
C GLN A 98 -10.78 6.50 -3.86
N ILE A 99 -9.58 6.13 -3.39
CA ILE A 99 -8.50 5.64 -4.27
C ILE A 99 -8.93 4.35 -4.97
N VAL A 100 -9.49 3.38 -4.25
CA VAL A 100 -9.97 2.12 -4.86
C VAL A 100 -11.02 2.40 -5.92
N ARG A 101 -11.98 3.29 -5.63
CA ARG A 101 -13.01 3.70 -6.60
C ARG A 101 -12.38 4.34 -7.83
N PHE A 102 -11.47 5.30 -7.65
CA PHE A 102 -10.75 5.96 -8.74
C PHE A 102 -9.99 4.95 -9.62
N LEU A 103 -9.25 4.03 -8.99
CA LEU A 103 -8.51 3.00 -9.70
C LEU A 103 -9.43 2.11 -10.53
N GLU A 104 -10.56 1.68 -9.96
CA GLU A 104 -11.54 0.85 -10.65
C GLU A 104 -12.26 1.58 -11.79
N GLU A 105 -12.56 2.85 -11.64
CA GLU A 105 -13.34 3.60 -12.63
C GLU A 105 -12.49 4.20 -13.74
N GLU A 106 -11.27 4.67 -13.40
CA GLU A 106 -10.49 5.50 -14.31
C GLU A 106 -9.18 4.84 -14.76
N VAL A 107 -8.61 3.93 -13.97
CA VAL A 107 -7.22 3.48 -14.18
C VAL A 107 -7.13 2.04 -14.66
N PHE A 108 -7.90 1.12 -14.08
CA PHE A 108 -7.82 -0.30 -14.37
C PHE A 108 -8.37 -0.62 -15.76
N ASP A 109 -7.47 -0.94 -16.70
CA ASP A 109 -7.79 -1.17 -18.12
C ASP A 109 -7.35 -2.55 -18.64
N GLY A 110 -6.73 -3.38 -17.80
CA GLY A 110 -6.17 -4.67 -18.19
C GLY A 110 -4.80 -4.57 -18.87
N LYS A 111 -4.26 -3.38 -19.06
CA LYS A 111 -2.96 -3.14 -19.69
C LYS A 111 -1.90 -2.68 -18.70
N LYS A 112 -2.29 -1.83 -17.76
CA LYS A 112 -1.40 -1.29 -16.72
C LYS A 112 -1.12 -2.32 -15.63
N THR A 113 0.11 -2.29 -15.14
CA THR A 113 0.49 -3.04 -13.94
C THR A 113 -0.10 -2.37 -12.68
N LEU A 114 -0.18 -3.13 -11.58
CA LEU A 114 -0.61 -2.56 -10.30
C LEU A 114 0.31 -1.40 -9.89
N GLY A 115 1.62 -1.52 -10.11
CA GLY A 115 2.58 -0.44 -9.81
C GLY A 115 2.25 0.84 -10.57
N GLN A 116 2.04 0.73 -11.89
CA GLN A 116 1.65 1.88 -12.72
C GLN A 116 0.31 2.50 -12.29
N ALA A 117 -0.65 1.68 -11.88
CA ALA A 117 -1.93 2.17 -11.42
C ALA A 117 -1.81 2.94 -10.08
N VAL A 118 -1.05 2.40 -9.13
CA VAL A 118 -0.79 3.06 -7.84
C VAL A 118 -0.01 4.35 -8.04
N GLU A 119 0.99 4.37 -8.94
CA GLU A 119 1.74 5.58 -9.29
C GLU A 119 0.82 6.70 -9.83
N GLN A 120 -0.20 6.35 -10.63
CA GLN A 120 -1.17 7.34 -11.10
C GLN A 120 -2.02 7.92 -9.94
N ALA A 121 -2.41 7.08 -8.98
CA ALA A 121 -3.11 7.55 -7.78
C ALA A 121 -2.21 8.47 -6.94
N GLU A 122 -0.95 8.12 -6.74
CA GLU A 122 0.01 8.96 -6.01
C GLU A 122 0.21 10.32 -6.69
N LYS A 123 0.41 10.35 -8.01
CA LYS A 123 0.53 11.62 -8.77
C LYS A 123 -0.70 12.51 -8.61
N LEU A 124 -1.90 11.92 -8.56
CA LEU A 124 -3.12 12.69 -8.35
C LEU A 124 -3.23 13.19 -6.91
N LEU A 125 -2.86 12.36 -5.93
CA LEU A 125 -2.77 12.75 -4.52
C LEU A 125 -1.77 13.90 -4.31
N ASP A 126 -0.61 13.86 -4.97
CA ASP A 126 0.38 14.94 -4.90
C ASP A 126 -0.14 16.25 -5.49
N LYS A 127 -0.88 16.15 -6.59
CA LYS A 127 -1.38 17.35 -7.31
C LYS A 127 -2.62 17.95 -6.67
N ARG A 128 -3.56 17.16 -6.15
CA ARG A 128 -4.90 17.59 -5.72
C ARG A 128 -5.26 17.20 -4.29
N GLY A 129 -4.36 16.52 -3.60
CA GLY A 129 -4.64 15.95 -2.27
C GLY A 129 -5.72 14.88 -2.29
N PRO A 130 -6.15 14.40 -1.11
CA PRO A 130 -7.22 13.40 -0.98
C PRO A 130 -8.54 13.79 -1.63
N ALA A 131 -8.87 15.07 -1.64
CA ALA A 131 -10.06 15.63 -2.29
C ALA A 131 -10.12 15.32 -3.79
N GLY A 132 -8.96 15.27 -4.46
CA GLY A 132 -8.87 14.94 -5.89
C GLY A 132 -9.26 13.52 -6.25
N MET A 133 -9.40 12.63 -5.26
CA MET A 133 -9.87 11.25 -5.45
C MET A 133 -11.39 11.14 -5.44
N CYS A 134 -12.10 12.19 -4.99
CA CYS A 134 -13.55 12.17 -4.88
C CYS A 134 -14.23 12.42 -6.23
N GLU A 135 -15.41 11.81 -6.41
CA GLU A 135 -16.27 12.04 -7.55
C GLU A 135 -17.19 13.25 -7.28
N GLY A 136 -17.33 14.11 -8.30
CA GLY A 136 -18.25 15.24 -8.24
C GLY A 136 -17.75 16.42 -7.39
N ASN A 137 -18.68 17.34 -7.07
CA ASN A 137 -18.34 18.61 -6.41
C ASN A 137 -18.43 18.54 -4.87
N ILE A 138 -18.93 17.44 -4.31
CA ILE A 138 -19.07 17.28 -2.87
C ILE A 138 -17.89 16.45 -2.36
N VAL A 139 -16.98 17.11 -1.66
CA VAL A 139 -15.81 16.49 -1.04
C VAL A 139 -16.08 16.29 0.44
N PRO A 140 -15.98 15.05 0.97
CA PRO A 140 -16.05 14.83 2.40
C PRO A 140 -14.94 15.57 3.14
N GLY A 141 -15.24 16.16 4.31
CA GLY A 141 -14.25 16.88 5.13
C GLY A 141 -13.30 15.94 5.90
N ASN A 142 -13.63 14.65 5.96
CA ASN A 142 -12.93 13.65 6.76
C ASN A 142 -12.04 12.75 5.89
N LEU A 143 -11.06 13.35 5.26
CA LEU A 143 -10.08 12.68 4.39
C LEU A 143 -8.66 12.94 4.89
N ALA A 144 -7.87 11.89 5.10
CA ALA A 144 -6.44 11.98 5.38
C ALA A 144 -5.64 11.15 4.38
N ARG A 145 -4.47 11.64 3.99
CA ARG A 145 -3.62 10.95 3.01
C ARG A 145 -3.07 9.65 3.59
N PRO A 146 -3.34 8.47 2.99
CA PRO A 146 -2.64 7.24 3.31
C PRO A 146 -1.25 7.26 2.67
N ARG A 147 -0.33 6.44 3.19
CA ARG A 147 0.97 6.22 2.57
C ARG A 147 0.84 5.21 1.43
N ILE A 148 1.79 5.21 0.52
CA ILE A 148 1.80 4.29 -0.63
C ILE A 148 1.75 2.82 -0.20
N GLN A 149 2.38 2.46 0.92
CA GLN A 149 2.37 1.11 1.46
C GLN A 149 0.96 0.67 1.87
N GLU A 150 0.14 1.58 2.38
CA GLU A 150 -1.25 1.32 2.76
C GLU A 150 -2.14 1.13 1.53
N ILE A 151 -1.84 1.86 0.44
CA ILE A 151 -2.52 1.63 -0.84
C ILE A 151 -2.22 0.22 -1.35
N TYR A 152 -0.94 -0.20 -1.35
CA TYR A 152 -0.58 -1.57 -1.74
C TYR A 152 -1.18 -2.62 -0.81
N ALA A 153 -1.19 -2.39 0.50
CA ALA A 153 -1.82 -3.28 1.47
C ALA A 153 -3.32 -3.46 1.20
N CYS A 154 -4.01 -2.38 0.86
CA CYS A 154 -5.42 -2.39 0.47
C CYS A 154 -5.64 -3.19 -0.83
N MET A 155 -4.84 -2.93 -1.88
CA MET A 155 -4.95 -3.64 -3.15
C MET A 155 -4.64 -5.14 -3.02
N ASN A 156 -3.70 -5.52 -2.15
CA ASN A 156 -3.38 -6.93 -1.90
C ASN A 156 -4.49 -7.68 -1.15
N ARG A 157 -5.34 -6.97 -0.43
CA ARG A 157 -6.51 -7.53 0.27
C ARG A 157 -7.80 -7.48 -0.54
N TYR A 158 -7.78 -6.78 -1.66
CA TYR A 158 -8.92 -6.72 -2.58
C TYR A 158 -9.03 -8.01 -3.40
N ARG A 159 -9.77 -9.00 -2.88
CA ARG A 159 -9.85 -10.37 -3.42
C ARG A 159 -10.41 -10.45 -4.85
N LYS A 160 -11.29 -9.52 -5.21
CA LYS A 160 -11.92 -9.45 -6.54
C LYS A 160 -11.20 -8.50 -7.49
N LEU A 161 -10.02 -8.03 -7.11
CA LEU A 161 -9.16 -7.31 -8.05
C LEU A 161 -8.93 -8.18 -9.29
N GLY A 162 -9.39 -7.71 -10.43
CA GLY A 162 -9.16 -8.39 -11.71
C GLY A 162 -7.67 -8.37 -12.03
N THR A 163 -7.03 -9.53 -12.03
CA THR A 163 -5.61 -9.65 -12.41
C THR A 163 -5.45 -10.74 -13.45
N ASP A 164 -4.50 -10.54 -14.38
CA ASP A 164 -4.05 -11.63 -15.23
C ASP A 164 -3.24 -12.60 -14.36
N ARG A 165 -3.85 -13.72 -13.99
CA ARG A 165 -3.07 -14.83 -13.44
C ARG A 165 -2.21 -15.38 -14.59
N LYS A 166 -0.89 -15.23 -14.50
CA LYS A 166 -0.01 -16.19 -15.14
C LYS A 166 -0.32 -17.53 -14.47
N GLU A 167 -0.90 -18.46 -15.22
CA GLU A 167 -0.97 -19.85 -14.80
C GLU A 167 0.45 -20.26 -14.42
N ARG A 168 0.60 -20.71 -13.19
CA ARG A 168 1.86 -21.34 -12.77
C ARG A 168 1.85 -22.71 -13.45
N GLY A 169 2.61 -22.80 -14.56
CA GLY A 169 3.05 -24.07 -15.08
C GLY A 169 3.97 -24.76 -14.09
#